data_e734b6b52e583944a8b9d5a990c97afc
#
_entry.id   e734b6b52e583944a8b9d5a990c97afc
#
_cell.length_a   1.000
_cell.length_b   1.000
_cell.length_c   1.000
_cell.angle_alpha   90.00
_cell.angle_beta   90.00
_cell.angle_gamma   90.00
#
_symmetry.space_group_name_H-M   'P 1'
#
loop_
_entity.id
_entity.type
_entity.pdbx_description
1 polymer ?
#
loop_
_entity_poly.entity_id
_entity_poly.type
_entity_poly.pdbx_seq_one_letter_code
_entity_poly.pdbx_strand_id
1 'polypeptide(L)'
;VQQFIVEKDYALSYLLATINATDGLSENLVLKGGTALRKLYFADYRFSEDLDYSTRFMGAIEEMDALMNAVVFQMGDLLNQRGPFQVTSEKLTLRDPHPGEQAAYVFRVQFPGQRQPLCHLKVEITVDEPILLPVEKRSLLHGFAEELDVTIPVYALGEITAEKLRALLQSKARLQEKGWGASRVCRDYYDLWHLLQFPGVRASSLIPVLDQKCAVRGIAYGSPRDFVAEELFSVARKEWSNQLLPFIANAPAVTEVLPQVNALILAIWETSSSFE
;
A
#
# COMPACT_ATOMS: atom_id res chain seq x y z
N VAL A 1 7.47 17.03 8.34
CA VAL A 1 6.19 16.36 8.02
C VAL A 1 5.08 17.11 8.74
N GLN A 2 3.93 17.27 8.12
CA GLN A 2 2.78 17.99 8.69
C GLN A 2 2.10 17.15 9.77
N GLN A 3 1.55 17.81 10.80
CA GLN A 3 0.95 17.15 11.97
C GLN A 3 -0.13 16.14 11.59
N PHE A 4 -1.02 16.46 10.65
CA PHE A 4 -2.09 15.54 10.26
C PHE A 4 -1.58 14.22 9.65
N ILE A 5 -0.39 14.20 9.04
CA ILE A 5 0.25 12.98 8.51
C ILE A 5 0.74 12.11 9.68
N VAL A 6 1.28 12.74 10.72
CA VAL A 6 1.73 12.06 11.95
C VAL A 6 0.52 11.48 12.70
N GLU A 7 -0.55 12.26 12.85
CA GLU A 7 -1.83 11.79 13.43
C GLU A 7 -2.39 10.59 12.65
N LYS A 8 -2.35 10.65 11.33
CA LYS A 8 -2.75 9.53 10.47
C LYS A 8 -1.88 8.28 10.69
N ASP A 9 -0.56 8.44 10.71
CA ASP A 9 0.39 7.34 10.94
C ASP A 9 0.20 6.70 12.32
N TYR A 10 -0.11 7.51 13.33
CA TYR A 10 -0.48 7.05 14.67
C TYR A 10 -1.75 6.21 14.64
N ALA A 11 -2.84 6.76 14.12
CA ALA A 11 -4.12 6.08 14.05
C ALA A 11 -4.10 4.82 13.18
N LEU A 12 -3.28 4.80 12.10
CA LEU A 12 -3.04 3.60 11.29
C LEU A 12 -2.44 2.46 12.08
N SER A 13 -1.52 2.73 13.02
CA SER A 13 -0.96 1.68 13.87
C SER A 13 -2.03 1.01 14.74
N TYR A 14 -2.92 1.80 15.32
CA TYR A 14 -4.03 1.28 16.14
C TYR A 14 -5.04 0.50 15.31
N LEU A 15 -5.36 1.00 14.12
CA LEU A 15 -6.25 0.29 13.20
C LEU A 15 -5.65 -1.05 12.74
N LEU A 16 -4.36 -1.09 12.41
CA LEU A 16 -3.63 -2.32 12.09
C LEU A 16 -3.65 -3.31 13.26
N ALA A 17 -3.35 -2.85 14.47
CA ALA A 17 -3.36 -3.67 15.66
C ALA A 17 -4.75 -4.28 15.91
N THR A 18 -5.80 -3.48 15.77
CA THR A 18 -7.17 -3.90 16.03
C THR A 18 -7.69 -4.87 14.96
N ILE A 19 -7.46 -4.59 13.68
CA ILE A 19 -7.81 -5.51 12.58
C ILE A 19 -7.14 -6.87 12.83
N ASN A 20 -5.87 -6.87 13.22
CA ASN A 20 -5.13 -8.11 13.46
C ASN A 20 -5.49 -8.80 14.79
N ALA A 21 -6.12 -8.12 15.73
CA ALA A 21 -6.67 -8.69 16.96
C ALA A 21 -8.09 -9.22 16.80
N THR A 22 -8.75 -8.91 15.69
CA THR A 22 -10.13 -9.37 15.43
C THR A 22 -10.11 -10.74 14.78
N ASP A 23 -10.69 -11.74 15.47
CA ASP A 23 -10.86 -13.09 14.93
C ASP A 23 -11.62 -13.04 13.60
N GLY A 24 -11.20 -13.88 12.66
CA GLY A 24 -11.78 -13.89 11.31
C GLY A 24 -11.13 -12.86 10.36
N LEU A 25 -10.57 -11.75 10.85
CA LEU A 25 -9.78 -10.82 10.04
C LEU A 25 -8.28 -11.18 10.06
N SER A 26 -7.74 -11.49 11.23
CA SER A 26 -6.32 -11.80 11.43
C SER A 26 -5.81 -12.97 10.59
N GLU A 27 -6.65 -14.00 10.38
CA GLU A 27 -6.29 -15.19 9.60
C GLU A 27 -6.50 -14.99 8.09
N ASN A 28 -7.37 -14.07 7.72
CA ASN A 28 -7.84 -13.94 6.35
C ASN A 28 -7.30 -12.71 5.60
N LEU A 29 -6.90 -11.67 6.31
CA LEU A 29 -6.37 -10.45 5.69
C LEU A 29 -4.85 -10.47 5.64
N VAL A 30 -4.30 -10.12 4.48
CA VAL A 30 -2.85 -9.99 4.27
C VAL A 30 -2.57 -8.56 3.81
N LEU A 31 -1.82 -7.83 4.62
CA LEU A 31 -1.48 -6.43 4.35
C LEU A 31 -0.54 -6.32 3.14
N LYS A 32 -0.76 -5.29 2.32
CA LYS A 32 0.08 -4.97 1.16
C LYS A 32 0.25 -3.46 0.99
N GLY A 33 0.85 -3.04 -0.11
CA GLY A 33 0.95 -1.63 -0.49
C GLY A 33 1.98 -0.82 0.30
N GLY A 34 1.83 0.50 0.22
CA GLY A 34 2.78 1.45 0.83
C GLY A 34 2.80 1.41 2.35
N THR A 35 1.66 1.14 2.99
CA THR A 35 1.56 1.04 4.45
C THR A 35 2.27 -0.21 4.97
N ALA A 36 2.24 -1.32 4.23
CA ALA A 36 3.04 -2.50 4.56
C ALA A 36 4.54 -2.16 4.60
N LEU A 37 5.04 -1.42 3.61
CA LEU A 37 6.44 -0.99 3.58
C LEU A 37 6.79 -0.12 4.79
N ARG A 38 5.98 0.88 5.11
CA ARG A 38 6.19 1.80 6.24
C ARG A 38 6.07 1.14 7.59
N LYS A 39 5.05 0.29 7.79
CA LYS A 39 4.68 -0.22 9.11
C LYS A 39 5.29 -1.58 9.46
N LEU A 40 5.82 -2.33 8.47
CA LEU A 40 6.30 -3.68 8.72
C LEU A 40 7.71 -3.96 8.18
N TYR A 41 8.21 -3.16 7.23
CA TYR A 41 9.49 -3.41 6.60
C TYR A 41 10.56 -2.36 6.91
N PHE A 42 10.21 -1.07 6.85
CA PHE A 42 11.20 0.01 6.89
C PHE A 42 10.78 1.11 7.88
N ALA A 43 11.48 1.23 9.01
CA ALA A 43 11.16 2.20 10.08
C ALA A 43 11.18 3.65 9.58
N ASP A 44 12.19 4.02 8.76
CA ASP A 44 12.37 5.38 8.23
C ASP A 44 11.90 5.49 6.78
N TYR A 45 10.67 5.04 6.52
CA TYR A 45 10.08 5.06 5.19
C TYR A 45 9.13 6.24 5.01
N ARG A 46 8.75 6.51 3.75
CA ARG A 46 7.70 7.49 3.48
C ARG A 46 6.39 7.11 4.19
N PHE A 47 5.70 8.10 4.68
CA PHE A 47 4.36 7.90 5.24
C PHE A 47 3.39 7.37 4.17
N SER A 48 2.42 6.59 4.61
CA SER A 48 1.32 6.08 3.81
C SER A 48 -0.01 6.42 4.49
N GLU A 49 -1.09 6.45 3.73
CA GLU A 49 -2.35 7.01 4.20
C GLU A 49 -3.49 5.99 4.25
N ASP A 50 -3.38 4.92 3.46
CA ASP A 50 -4.43 3.94 3.22
C ASP A 50 -3.94 2.55 3.64
N LEU A 51 -4.87 1.66 4.02
CA LEU A 51 -4.61 0.25 4.27
C LEU A 51 -5.13 -0.57 3.10
N ASP A 52 -4.22 -1.27 2.44
CA ASP A 52 -4.53 -2.17 1.33
C ASP A 52 -4.35 -3.61 1.78
N TYR A 53 -5.38 -4.42 1.63
CA TYR A 53 -5.37 -5.84 1.93
C TYR A 53 -5.75 -6.68 0.72
N SER A 54 -5.21 -7.90 0.65
CA SER A 54 -5.84 -9.01 -0.04
C SER A 54 -6.43 -9.96 0.97
N THR A 55 -7.58 -10.55 0.65
CA THR A 55 -8.22 -11.52 1.53
C THR A 55 -8.09 -12.92 1.00
N ARG A 56 -7.95 -13.88 1.92
CA ARG A 56 -8.16 -15.31 1.70
C ARG A 56 -9.59 -15.73 2.03
N PHE A 57 -10.40 -14.78 2.48
CA PHE A 57 -11.75 -15.02 2.92
C PHE A 57 -12.65 -15.33 1.73
N MET A 58 -13.34 -16.46 1.81
CA MET A 58 -14.31 -16.94 0.80
C MET A 58 -15.76 -16.77 1.28
N GLY A 59 -15.98 -16.05 2.39
CA GLY A 59 -17.28 -15.80 2.98
C GLY A 59 -18.02 -14.59 2.38
N ALA A 60 -19.23 -14.37 2.85
CA ALA A 60 -20.06 -13.26 2.38
C ALA A 60 -19.50 -11.89 2.82
N ILE A 61 -19.68 -10.87 1.97
CA ILE A 61 -19.26 -9.48 2.27
C ILE A 61 -19.95 -8.96 3.55
N GLU A 62 -21.16 -9.41 3.85
CA GLU A 62 -21.91 -9.05 5.05
C GLU A 62 -21.21 -9.47 6.34
N GLU A 63 -20.50 -10.61 6.33
CA GLU A 63 -19.68 -11.03 7.47
C GLU A 63 -18.49 -10.09 7.67
N MET A 64 -17.90 -9.63 6.59
CA MET A 64 -16.83 -8.63 6.63
C MET A 64 -17.30 -7.30 7.24
N ASP A 65 -18.52 -6.87 6.90
CA ASP A 65 -19.11 -5.65 7.46
C ASP A 65 -19.29 -5.76 8.98
N ALA A 66 -19.74 -6.91 9.46
CA ALA A 66 -19.89 -7.16 10.90
C ALA A 66 -18.53 -7.15 11.64
N LEU A 67 -17.51 -7.76 11.05
CA LEU A 67 -16.16 -7.77 11.61
C LEU A 67 -15.54 -6.35 11.63
N MET A 68 -15.73 -5.57 10.56
CA MET A 68 -15.26 -4.18 10.52
C MET A 68 -15.95 -3.27 11.53
N ASN A 69 -17.24 -3.54 11.85
CA ASN A 69 -17.92 -2.85 12.93
C ASN A 69 -17.33 -3.22 14.32
N ALA A 70 -16.94 -4.46 14.54
CA ALA A 70 -16.24 -4.86 15.77
C ALA A 70 -14.89 -4.14 15.92
N VAL A 71 -14.14 -3.94 14.82
CA VAL A 71 -12.89 -3.17 14.81
C VAL A 71 -13.10 -1.75 15.33
N VAL A 72 -14.22 -1.08 15.00
CA VAL A 72 -14.52 0.28 15.48
C VAL A 72 -14.53 0.35 16.99
N PHE A 73 -15.25 -0.58 17.64
CA PHE A 73 -15.36 -0.62 19.11
C PHE A 73 -14.01 -0.92 19.75
N GLN A 74 -13.32 -1.95 19.28
CA GLN A 74 -12.02 -2.35 19.82
C GLN A 74 -10.97 -1.25 19.64
N MET A 75 -10.95 -0.57 18.47
CA MET A 75 -10.05 0.55 18.23
C MET A 75 -10.36 1.74 19.14
N GLY A 76 -11.66 2.02 19.35
CA GLY A 76 -12.12 3.04 20.28
C GLY A 76 -11.64 2.75 21.71
N ASP A 77 -11.84 1.52 22.18
CA ASP A 77 -11.42 1.10 23.52
C ASP A 77 -9.91 1.19 23.70
N LEU A 78 -9.14 0.77 22.69
CA LEU A 78 -7.68 0.81 22.73
C LEU A 78 -7.15 2.26 22.73
N LEU A 79 -7.69 3.13 21.88
CA LEU A 79 -7.31 4.53 21.83
C LEU A 79 -7.75 5.30 23.09
N ASN A 80 -8.91 4.97 23.70
CA ASN A 80 -9.41 5.64 24.89
C ASN A 80 -8.56 5.36 26.14
N GLN A 81 -7.67 4.38 26.13
CA GLN A 81 -6.63 4.24 27.14
C GLN A 81 -5.58 5.36 27.09
N ARG A 82 -5.53 6.13 25.99
CA ARG A 82 -4.58 7.23 25.76
C ARG A 82 -5.21 8.61 25.83
N GLY A 83 -6.55 8.69 25.78
CA GLY A 83 -7.29 9.94 25.85
C GLY A 83 -8.68 9.80 25.24
N PRO A 84 -9.50 10.85 25.27
CA PRO A 84 -10.86 10.80 24.77
C PRO A 84 -10.90 10.85 23.21
N PHE A 85 -10.65 9.73 22.57
CA PHE A 85 -10.80 9.56 21.12
C PHE A 85 -12.22 9.12 20.77
N GLN A 86 -12.67 9.45 19.55
CA GLN A 86 -13.88 8.89 18.97
C GLN A 86 -13.54 8.21 17.64
N VAL A 87 -14.08 7.02 17.43
CA VAL A 87 -13.86 6.22 16.21
C VAL A 87 -15.22 5.86 15.62
N THR A 88 -15.36 6.10 14.32
CA THR A 88 -16.51 5.66 13.53
C THR A 88 -16.04 5.08 12.21
N SER A 89 -16.85 4.26 11.58
CA SER A 89 -16.58 3.78 10.22
C SER A 89 -17.83 3.83 9.34
N GLU A 90 -17.59 3.88 8.05
CA GLU A 90 -18.63 3.67 7.05
C GLU A 90 -18.08 2.84 5.90
N LYS A 91 -18.95 2.02 5.31
CA LYS A 91 -18.66 1.32 4.06
C LYS A 91 -18.69 2.31 2.90
N LEU A 92 -17.69 2.24 2.04
CA LEU A 92 -17.62 3.08 0.85
C LEU A 92 -18.19 2.34 -0.36
N THR A 93 -19.07 3.01 -1.10
CA THR A 93 -19.43 2.59 -2.46
C THR A 93 -18.36 3.11 -3.41
N LEU A 94 -17.59 2.22 -4.01
CA LEU A 94 -16.55 2.59 -4.96
C LEU A 94 -17.21 3.01 -6.27
N ARG A 95 -16.90 4.22 -6.75
CA ARG A 95 -17.44 4.78 -8.00
C ARG A 95 -16.89 4.12 -9.25
N ASP A 96 -15.70 3.57 -9.16
CA ASP A 96 -14.98 2.90 -10.23
C ASP A 96 -14.38 1.63 -9.61
N PRO A 97 -15.21 0.58 -9.37
CA PRO A 97 -14.74 -0.63 -8.73
C PRO A 97 -13.65 -1.24 -9.60
N HIS A 98 -12.57 -1.68 -8.96
CA HIS A 98 -11.60 -2.52 -9.65
C HIS A 98 -12.35 -3.70 -10.29
N PRO A 99 -11.91 -4.14 -11.48
CA PRO A 99 -12.41 -5.41 -12.03
C PRO A 99 -12.15 -6.49 -10.96
N GLY A 100 -13.21 -7.02 -10.38
CA GLY A 100 -13.17 -7.91 -9.23
C GLY A 100 -13.88 -7.34 -8.01
N GLU A 101 -14.27 -8.21 -7.09
CA GLU A 101 -14.93 -7.80 -5.85
C GLU A 101 -13.94 -7.09 -4.93
N GLN A 102 -14.32 -5.90 -4.47
CA GLN A 102 -13.56 -5.10 -3.54
C GLN A 102 -14.48 -4.54 -2.45
N ALA A 103 -14.11 -4.74 -1.20
CA ALA A 103 -14.74 -4.05 -0.08
C ALA A 103 -13.88 -2.84 0.32
N ALA A 104 -14.54 -1.73 0.63
CA ALA A 104 -13.85 -0.54 1.08
C ALA A 104 -14.57 0.12 2.25
N TYR A 105 -13.79 0.59 3.22
CA TYR A 105 -14.27 1.26 4.44
C TYR A 105 -13.46 2.53 4.67
N VAL A 106 -14.09 3.51 5.31
CA VAL A 106 -13.40 4.67 5.86
C VAL A 106 -13.59 4.68 7.38
N PHE A 107 -12.49 4.68 8.11
CA PHE A 107 -12.48 4.93 9.54
C PHE A 107 -12.20 6.41 9.79
N ARG A 108 -13.01 7.03 10.63
CA ARG A 108 -12.81 8.42 11.05
C ARG A 108 -12.40 8.42 12.51
N VAL A 109 -11.27 9.06 12.79
CA VAL A 109 -10.74 9.19 14.14
C VAL A 109 -10.73 10.65 14.53
N GLN A 110 -11.42 10.97 15.62
CA GLN A 110 -11.39 12.28 16.24
C GLN A 110 -10.40 12.25 17.41
N PHE A 111 -9.35 13.04 17.31
CA PHE A 111 -8.34 13.18 18.34
C PHE A 111 -8.83 14.09 19.47
N PRO A 112 -8.27 13.94 20.70
CA PRO A 112 -8.60 14.82 21.83
C PRO A 112 -8.45 16.30 21.45
N GLY A 113 -9.46 17.10 21.80
CA GLY A 113 -9.49 18.53 21.51
C GLY A 113 -9.98 18.92 20.11
N GLN A 114 -10.15 18.00 19.19
CA GLN A 114 -10.75 18.27 17.89
C GLN A 114 -12.29 18.41 18.02
N ARG A 115 -12.90 19.30 17.24
CA ARG A 115 -14.37 19.50 17.20
C ARG A 115 -15.09 18.50 16.31
N GLN A 116 -14.36 17.88 15.38
CA GLN A 116 -14.86 16.87 14.43
C GLN A 116 -13.72 15.94 14.04
N PRO A 117 -14.00 14.72 13.54
CA PRO A 117 -12.97 13.81 13.10
C PRO A 117 -12.27 14.36 11.84
N LEU A 118 -10.97 14.66 11.96
CA LEU A 118 -10.14 15.15 10.84
C LEU A 118 -9.28 14.03 10.24
N CYS A 119 -9.03 12.96 10.98
CA CYS A 119 -8.25 11.82 10.52
C CYS A 119 -9.16 10.80 9.84
N HIS A 120 -8.94 10.58 8.55
CA HIS A 120 -9.67 9.60 7.73
C HIS A 120 -8.71 8.54 7.24
N LEU A 121 -8.98 7.27 7.56
CA LEU A 121 -8.20 6.11 7.20
C LEU A 121 -9.02 5.25 6.26
N LYS A 122 -8.58 5.06 5.03
CA LYS A 122 -9.23 4.19 4.07
C LYS A 122 -8.68 2.77 4.21
N VAL A 123 -9.56 1.79 4.24
CA VAL A 123 -9.24 0.36 4.17
C VAL A 123 -9.82 -0.19 2.89
N GLU A 124 -8.99 -0.77 2.04
CA GLU A 124 -9.40 -1.43 0.80
C GLU A 124 -9.03 -2.91 0.88
N ILE A 125 -10.01 -3.79 0.63
CA ILE A 125 -9.83 -5.24 0.68
C ILE A 125 -10.15 -5.80 -0.69
N THR A 126 -9.14 -6.36 -1.34
CA THR A 126 -9.27 -6.99 -2.65
C THR A 126 -9.56 -8.48 -2.46
N VAL A 127 -10.66 -8.95 -3.01
CA VAL A 127 -11.14 -10.35 -2.82
C VAL A 127 -10.56 -11.29 -3.87
N ASP A 128 -10.37 -10.83 -5.09
CA ASP A 128 -10.00 -11.64 -6.27
C ASP A 128 -8.49 -11.59 -6.62
N GLU A 129 -7.65 -11.09 -5.75
CA GLU A 129 -6.22 -10.99 -5.99
C GLU A 129 -5.47 -12.20 -5.40
N PRO A 130 -4.86 -13.07 -6.22
CA PRO A 130 -4.10 -14.20 -5.71
C PRO A 130 -2.84 -13.75 -4.98
N ILE A 131 -2.54 -14.42 -3.86
CA ILE A 131 -1.30 -14.26 -3.12
C ILE A 131 -0.33 -15.33 -3.63
N LEU A 132 0.72 -14.91 -4.31
CA LEU A 132 1.59 -15.79 -5.10
C LEU A 132 2.86 -16.22 -4.34
N LEU A 133 3.36 -15.36 -3.46
CA LEU A 133 4.52 -15.68 -2.63
C LEU A 133 4.09 -16.06 -1.20
N PRO A 134 4.94 -16.75 -0.44
CA PRO A 134 4.66 -17.05 0.96
C PRO A 134 4.40 -15.76 1.75
N VAL A 135 3.28 -15.77 2.48
CA VAL A 135 2.94 -14.67 3.37
C VAL A 135 3.93 -14.61 4.53
N GLU A 136 4.49 -13.44 4.75
CA GLU A 136 5.35 -13.17 5.89
C GLU A 136 4.52 -12.76 7.11
N LYS A 137 5.09 -12.92 8.31
CA LYS A 137 4.56 -12.36 9.56
C LYS A 137 5.60 -11.42 10.13
N ARG A 138 5.22 -10.16 10.36
CA ARG A 138 6.14 -9.12 10.82
C ARG A 138 5.56 -8.31 11.97
N SER A 139 6.42 -7.95 12.92
CA SER A 139 6.04 -7.06 14.01
C SER A 139 5.77 -5.65 13.51
N LEU A 140 4.77 -5.01 14.08
CA LEU A 140 4.39 -3.64 13.78
C LEU A 140 5.50 -2.65 14.20
N LEU A 141 5.91 -1.81 13.28
CA LEU A 141 6.82 -0.69 13.52
C LEU A 141 5.98 0.54 13.95
N HIS A 142 5.81 0.70 15.26
CA HIS A 142 4.93 1.76 15.79
C HIS A 142 5.73 3.01 16.01
N GLY A 143 6.74 3.40 16.02
CA GLY A 143 7.49 4.66 16.09
C GLY A 143 7.00 5.75 17.06
N PHE A 144 6.14 5.41 18.02
CA PHE A 144 5.64 6.29 19.09
C PHE A 144 6.06 5.75 20.47
N ALA A 145 5.77 6.50 21.53
CA ALA A 145 6.31 6.21 22.87
C ALA A 145 5.75 4.94 23.51
N GLU A 146 4.50 4.61 23.22
CA GLU A 146 3.86 3.38 23.69
C GLU A 146 4.16 2.19 22.80
N GLU A 147 4.15 1.01 23.37
CA GLU A 147 4.32 -0.24 22.62
C GLU A 147 2.98 -0.76 22.09
N LEU A 148 2.97 -1.19 20.84
CA LEU A 148 1.91 -1.98 20.21
C LEU A 148 2.56 -3.29 19.70
N ASP A 149 2.59 -4.30 20.56
CA ASP A 149 3.17 -5.61 20.21
C ASP A 149 2.15 -6.45 19.43
N VAL A 150 2.23 -6.31 18.11
CA VAL A 150 1.35 -7.01 17.17
C VAL A 150 2.18 -7.55 16.01
N THR A 151 1.91 -8.81 15.63
CA THR A 151 2.49 -9.45 14.45
C THR A 151 1.44 -9.57 13.35
N ILE A 152 1.71 -9.04 12.18
CA ILE A 152 0.76 -8.85 11.08
C ILE A 152 1.15 -9.69 9.87
N PRO A 153 0.19 -10.45 9.26
CA PRO A 153 0.41 -11.10 7.98
C PRO A 153 0.58 -10.05 6.87
N VAL A 154 1.62 -10.21 6.05
CA VAL A 154 1.99 -9.24 5.03
C VAL A 154 2.53 -9.92 3.78
N TYR A 155 2.35 -9.30 2.63
CA TYR A 155 2.98 -9.69 1.38
C TYR A 155 4.50 -9.67 1.49
N ALA A 156 5.15 -10.67 0.91
CA ALA A 156 6.59 -10.65 0.70
C ALA A 156 6.98 -9.44 -0.19
N LEU A 157 8.18 -8.89 0.03
CA LEU A 157 8.65 -7.72 -0.73
C LEU A 157 8.63 -7.93 -2.25
N GLY A 158 8.95 -9.14 -2.72
CA GLY A 158 8.86 -9.48 -4.15
C GLY A 158 7.45 -9.33 -4.72
N GLU A 159 6.43 -9.69 -3.95
CA GLU A 159 5.04 -9.54 -4.38
C GLU A 159 4.58 -8.08 -4.37
N ILE A 160 4.97 -7.29 -3.36
CA ILE A 160 4.73 -5.84 -3.34
C ILE A 160 5.42 -5.18 -4.53
N THR A 161 6.64 -5.59 -4.85
CA THR A 161 7.39 -5.06 -6.01
C THR A 161 6.67 -5.34 -7.33
N ALA A 162 6.18 -6.57 -7.52
CA ALA A 162 5.40 -6.93 -8.70
C ALA A 162 4.11 -6.10 -8.83
N GLU A 163 3.38 -5.88 -7.74
CA GLU A 163 2.20 -5.02 -7.75
C GLU A 163 2.53 -3.56 -8.06
N LYS A 164 3.67 -3.04 -7.60
CA LYS A 164 4.14 -1.70 -7.95
C LYS A 164 4.50 -1.57 -9.43
N LEU A 165 5.16 -2.56 -10.00
CA LEU A 165 5.42 -2.61 -11.45
C LEU A 165 4.09 -2.63 -12.22
N ARG A 166 3.16 -3.52 -11.87
CA ARG A 166 1.82 -3.56 -12.49
C ARG A 166 1.09 -2.21 -12.38
N ALA A 167 1.20 -1.51 -11.25
CA ALA A 167 0.58 -0.19 -11.05
C ALA A 167 1.11 0.87 -12.04
N LEU A 168 2.38 0.80 -12.45
CA LEU A 168 2.93 1.65 -13.51
C LEU A 168 2.24 1.40 -14.85
N LEU A 169 2.05 0.14 -15.23
CA LEU A 169 1.33 -0.22 -16.47
C LEU A 169 -0.12 0.26 -16.44
N GLN A 170 -0.82 0.09 -15.32
CA GLN A 170 -2.18 0.59 -15.13
C GLN A 170 -2.22 2.12 -15.23
N SER A 171 -1.23 2.81 -14.69
CA SER A 171 -1.12 4.25 -14.77
C SER A 171 -0.85 4.71 -16.20
N LYS A 172 0.00 4.00 -16.96
CA LYS A 172 0.24 4.24 -18.38
C LYS A 172 -1.05 4.09 -19.21
N ALA A 173 -1.76 2.98 -19.02
CA ALA A 173 -3.01 2.74 -19.73
C ALA A 173 -4.05 3.85 -19.45
N ARG A 174 -4.20 4.27 -18.17
CA ARG A 174 -5.11 5.37 -17.80
C ARG A 174 -4.71 6.71 -18.42
N LEU A 175 -3.43 7.01 -18.49
CA LEU A 175 -2.95 8.22 -19.17
C LEU A 175 -3.27 8.20 -20.64
N GLN A 176 -3.10 7.08 -21.33
CA GLN A 176 -3.40 6.92 -22.74
C GLN A 176 -4.90 7.00 -23.01
N GLU A 177 -5.73 6.42 -22.16
CA GLU A 177 -7.19 6.41 -22.32
C GLU A 177 -7.85 7.74 -21.91
N LYS A 178 -7.47 8.28 -20.74
CA LYS A 178 -8.19 9.38 -20.10
C LYS A 178 -7.39 10.70 -20.04
N GLY A 179 -6.08 10.67 -20.28
CA GLY A 179 -5.19 11.82 -20.10
C GLY A 179 -4.88 12.17 -18.63
N TRP A 180 -5.38 11.40 -17.66
CA TRP A 180 -5.19 11.63 -16.22
C TRP A 180 -5.21 10.30 -15.44
N GLY A 181 -5.01 10.36 -14.10
CA GLY A 181 -5.15 9.19 -13.23
C GLY A 181 -3.83 8.52 -12.86
N ALA A 182 -2.69 9.18 -13.13
CA ALA A 182 -1.36 8.69 -12.77
C ALA A 182 -0.62 9.60 -11.77
N SER A 183 -1.31 10.46 -11.02
CA SER A 183 -0.68 11.42 -10.12
C SER A 183 0.20 10.80 -9.04
N ARG A 184 -0.09 9.55 -8.63
CA ARG A 184 0.67 8.81 -7.60
C ARG A 184 1.85 8.01 -8.14
N VAL A 185 2.11 8.03 -9.45
CA VAL A 185 3.21 7.26 -10.07
C VAL A 185 4.60 7.60 -9.49
N CYS A 186 4.79 8.83 -8.99
CA CYS A 186 6.00 9.23 -8.29
C CYS A 186 6.23 8.42 -7.00
N ARG A 187 5.17 8.04 -6.26
CA ARG A 187 5.27 7.16 -5.10
C ARG A 187 5.66 5.74 -5.50
N ASP A 188 5.13 5.24 -6.62
CA ASP A 188 5.46 3.90 -7.12
C ASP A 188 6.92 3.83 -7.58
N TYR A 189 7.44 4.86 -8.26
CA TYR A 189 8.87 4.93 -8.61
C TYR A 189 9.77 5.05 -7.38
N TYR A 190 9.39 5.83 -6.38
CA TYR A 190 10.13 5.91 -5.14
C TYR A 190 10.17 4.56 -4.39
N ASP A 191 9.02 3.89 -4.31
CA ASP A 191 8.93 2.56 -3.69
C ASP A 191 9.80 1.54 -4.46
N LEU A 192 9.71 1.50 -5.79
CA LEU A 192 10.52 0.62 -6.63
C LEU A 192 12.02 0.91 -6.51
N TRP A 193 12.40 2.19 -6.43
CA TRP A 193 13.79 2.58 -6.21
C TRP A 193 14.37 1.98 -4.93
N HIS A 194 13.58 1.94 -3.83
CA HIS A 194 13.98 1.28 -2.59
C HIS A 194 13.97 -0.24 -2.69
N LEU A 195 12.88 -0.79 -3.22
CA LEU A 195 12.65 -2.24 -3.24
C LEU A 195 13.66 -2.98 -4.12
N LEU A 196 13.97 -2.44 -5.29
CA LEU A 196 14.89 -3.09 -6.25
C LEU A 196 16.36 -3.06 -5.79
N GLN A 197 16.69 -2.23 -4.82
CA GLN A 197 18.01 -2.23 -4.16
C GLN A 197 18.07 -3.19 -2.96
N PHE A 198 16.91 -3.72 -2.53
CA PHE A 198 16.86 -4.57 -1.35
C PHE A 198 17.23 -6.02 -1.71
N PRO A 199 18.19 -6.67 -1.00
CA PRO A 199 18.69 -8.00 -1.36
C PRO A 199 17.64 -9.11 -1.35
N GLY A 200 16.50 -8.90 -0.68
CA GLY A 200 15.36 -9.83 -0.63
C GLY A 200 14.51 -9.84 -1.90
N VAL A 201 14.67 -8.87 -2.81
CA VAL A 201 13.92 -8.81 -4.07
C VAL A 201 14.81 -9.31 -5.20
N ARG A 202 14.52 -10.50 -5.72
CA ARG A 202 15.33 -11.17 -6.77
C ARG A 202 14.61 -11.13 -8.11
N ALA A 203 15.30 -10.70 -9.15
CA ALA A 203 14.78 -10.63 -10.51
C ALA A 203 14.18 -11.95 -10.99
N SER A 204 14.85 -13.08 -10.74
CA SER A 204 14.42 -14.42 -11.17
C SER A 204 13.05 -14.85 -10.62
N SER A 205 12.66 -14.39 -9.43
CA SER A 205 11.34 -14.67 -8.84
C SER A 205 10.31 -13.58 -9.15
N LEU A 206 10.76 -12.39 -9.55
CA LEU A 206 9.89 -11.23 -9.73
C LEU A 206 9.07 -11.29 -11.02
N ILE A 207 9.69 -11.68 -12.14
CA ILE A 207 9.03 -11.71 -13.46
C ILE A 207 7.82 -12.67 -13.46
N PRO A 208 7.95 -13.94 -13.01
CA PRO A 208 6.80 -14.86 -12.97
C PRO A 208 5.65 -14.35 -12.10
N VAL A 209 5.95 -13.68 -10.99
CA VAL A 209 4.92 -13.08 -10.12
C VAL A 209 4.25 -11.90 -10.82
N LEU A 210 5.03 -11.03 -11.46
CA LEU A 210 4.52 -9.88 -12.22
C LEU A 210 3.59 -10.34 -13.36
N ASP A 211 4.00 -11.34 -14.13
CA ASP A 211 3.20 -11.88 -15.25
C ASP A 211 1.85 -12.40 -14.77
N GLN A 212 1.82 -13.15 -13.68
CA GLN A 212 0.59 -13.65 -13.10
C GLN A 212 -0.30 -12.50 -12.57
N LYS A 213 0.28 -11.52 -11.87
CA LYS A 213 -0.44 -10.33 -11.39
C LYS A 213 -1.01 -9.50 -12.54
N CYS A 214 -0.28 -9.38 -13.65
CA CYS A 214 -0.74 -8.71 -14.86
C CYS A 214 -1.88 -9.49 -15.53
N ALA A 215 -1.76 -10.80 -15.65
CA ALA A 215 -2.78 -11.66 -16.28
C ALA A 215 -4.12 -11.58 -15.55
N VAL A 216 -4.13 -11.58 -14.21
CA VAL A 216 -5.36 -11.44 -13.40
C VAL A 216 -6.12 -10.15 -13.73
N ARG A 217 -5.42 -9.09 -14.12
CA ARG A 217 -6.01 -7.78 -14.47
C ARG A 217 -6.14 -7.52 -15.96
N GLY A 218 -5.85 -8.51 -16.80
CA GLY A 218 -5.88 -8.35 -18.26
C GLY A 218 -4.89 -7.31 -18.78
N ILE A 219 -3.76 -7.11 -18.08
CA ILE A 219 -2.73 -6.14 -18.43
C ILE A 219 -1.61 -6.89 -19.16
N ALA A 220 -1.14 -6.32 -20.26
CA ALA A 220 0.02 -6.82 -20.98
C ALA A 220 1.09 -5.73 -21.08
N TYR A 221 2.33 -6.12 -21.19
CA TYR A 221 3.45 -5.25 -21.53
C TYR A 221 4.29 -5.88 -22.65
N GLY A 222 4.82 -5.05 -23.53
CA GLY A 222 5.60 -5.53 -24.68
C GLY A 222 7.11 -5.56 -24.41
N SER A 223 7.56 -4.74 -23.47
CA SER A 223 8.97 -4.64 -23.11
C SER A 223 9.18 -4.02 -21.72
N PRO A 224 10.37 -4.17 -21.11
CA PRO A 224 10.72 -3.48 -19.87
C PRO A 224 10.60 -1.96 -19.94
N ARG A 225 10.68 -1.38 -21.14
CA ARG A 225 10.54 0.07 -21.37
C ARG A 225 9.13 0.59 -21.10
N ASP A 226 8.13 -0.28 -21.07
CA ASP A 226 6.75 0.11 -20.73
C ASP A 226 6.62 0.61 -19.29
N PHE A 227 7.48 0.12 -18.39
CA PHE A 227 7.52 0.54 -16.99
C PHE A 227 8.23 1.88 -16.77
N VAL A 228 9.02 2.32 -17.72
CA VAL A 228 9.84 3.54 -17.65
C VAL A 228 9.52 4.51 -18.79
N ALA A 229 8.29 4.47 -19.27
CA ALA A 229 7.81 5.30 -20.37
C ALA A 229 7.91 6.80 -20.00
N GLU A 230 8.32 7.63 -20.96
CA GLU A 230 8.58 9.06 -20.73
C GLU A 230 7.34 9.81 -20.25
N GLU A 231 6.14 9.43 -20.71
CA GLU A 231 4.89 10.00 -20.19
C GLU A 231 4.72 9.79 -18.69
N LEU A 232 5.10 8.62 -18.14
CA LEU A 232 5.06 8.34 -16.71
C LEU A 232 6.11 9.14 -15.95
N PHE A 233 7.33 9.25 -16.49
CA PHE A 233 8.40 10.05 -15.90
C PHE A 233 8.05 11.53 -15.88
N SER A 234 7.40 12.04 -16.93
CA SER A 234 6.92 13.42 -16.98
C SER A 234 5.92 13.70 -15.86
N VAL A 235 4.95 12.81 -15.64
CA VAL A 235 4.00 12.92 -14.53
C VAL A 235 4.72 12.80 -13.19
N ALA A 236 5.64 11.86 -13.03
CA ALA A 236 6.39 11.69 -11.79
C ALA A 236 7.17 12.96 -11.42
N ARG A 237 7.85 13.58 -12.37
CA ARG A 237 8.56 14.87 -12.16
C ARG A 237 7.61 15.98 -11.73
N LYS A 238 6.46 16.11 -12.40
CA LYS A 238 5.45 17.13 -12.10
C LYS A 238 4.85 16.96 -10.71
N GLU A 239 4.54 15.73 -10.34
CA GLU A 239 3.81 15.42 -9.12
C GLU A 239 4.73 15.14 -7.90
N TRP A 240 6.04 15.10 -8.08
CA TRP A 240 7.01 14.75 -7.03
C TRP A 240 6.84 15.60 -5.77
N SER A 241 6.78 16.92 -5.96
CA SER A 241 6.65 17.87 -4.85
C SER A 241 5.29 17.79 -4.15
N ASN A 242 4.22 17.49 -4.87
CA ASN A 242 2.88 17.50 -4.32
C ASN A 242 2.46 16.15 -3.73
N GLN A 243 2.87 15.06 -4.35
CA GLN A 243 2.40 13.71 -4.00
C GLN A 243 3.41 12.89 -3.19
N LEU A 244 4.68 13.28 -3.15
CA LEU A 244 5.71 12.54 -2.43
C LEU A 244 6.37 13.33 -1.30
N LEU A 245 6.87 14.55 -1.56
CA LEU A 245 7.61 15.32 -0.55
C LEU A 245 6.87 15.53 0.77
N PRO A 246 5.55 15.74 0.82
CA PRO A 246 4.84 15.90 2.10
C PRO A 246 4.96 14.68 3.01
N PHE A 247 5.22 13.50 2.43
CA PHE A 247 5.24 12.21 3.12
C PHE A 247 6.65 11.73 3.49
N ILE A 248 7.69 12.50 3.23
CA ILE A 248 9.09 12.14 3.50
C ILE A 248 9.79 13.30 4.17
N ALA A 249 10.50 13.05 5.28
CA ALA A 249 11.26 14.10 5.96
C ALA A 249 12.47 14.60 5.13
N ASN A 250 13.19 13.67 4.49
CA ASN A 250 14.39 13.94 3.71
C ASN A 250 14.29 13.20 2.37
N ALA A 251 13.44 13.71 1.47
CA ALA A 251 13.25 13.07 0.18
C ALA A 251 14.42 13.34 -0.76
N PRO A 252 14.90 12.31 -1.49
CA PRO A 252 15.89 12.50 -2.54
C PRO A 252 15.30 13.32 -3.70
N ALA A 253 16.17 13.92 -4.49
CA ALA A 253 15.75 14.68 -5.66
C ALA A 253 15.17 13.75 -6.74
N VAL A 254 14.13 14.21 -7.42
CA VAL A 254 13.54 13.44 -8.54
C VAL A 254 14.55 13.18 -9.66
N THR A 255 15.48 14.10 -9.87
CA THR A 255 16.58 13.99 -10.83
C THR A 255 17.62 12.93 -10.49
N GLU A 256 17.65 12.49 -9.25
CA GLU A 256 18.48 11.38 -8.77
C GLU A 256 17.73 10.05 -8.86
N VAL A 257 16.50 10.01 -8.38
CA VAL A 257 15.72 8.75 -8.27
C VAL A 257 15.31 8.21 -9.63
N LEU A 258 14.79 9.04 -10.55
CA LEU A 258 14.24 8.53 -11.80
C LEU A 258 15.31 7.88 -12.71
N PRO A 259 16.52 8.39 -12.87
CA PRO A 259 17.56 7.68 -13.64
C PRO A 259 17.98 6.36 -12.99
N GLN A 260 18.08 6.31 -11.66
CA GLN A 260 18.45 5.10 -10.94
C GLN A 260 17.36 4.02 -11.04
N VAL A 261 16.09 4.37 -10.80
CA VAL A 261 14.99 3.42 -10.91
C VAL A 261 14.80 2.92 -12.34
N ASN A 262 15.07 3.77 -13.34
CA ASN A 262 15.10 3.34 -14.74
C ASN A 262 16.13 2.22 -14.96
N ALA A 263 17.36 2.41 -14.51
CA ALA A 263 18.41 1.41 -14.63
C ALA A 263 18.04 0.12 -13.87
N LEU A 264 17.56 0.25 -12.64
CA LEU A 264 17.15 -0.89 -11.80
C LEU A 264 16.01 -1.72 -12.44
N ILE A 265 15.00 -1.06 -12.99
CA ILE A 265 13.87 -1.74 -13.65
C ILE A 265 14.37 -2.49 -14.90
N LEU A 266 15.17 -1.86 -15.75
CA LEU A 266 15.68 -2.52 -16.96
C LEU A 266 16.59 -3.72 -16.63
N ALA A 267 17.41 -3.63 -15.60
CA ALA A 267 18.29 -4.70 -15.13
C ALA A 267 17.54 -5.97 -14.69
N ILE A 268 16.26 -5.90 -14.32
CA ILE A 268 15.45 -7.08 -13.97
C ILE A 268 15.44 -8.10 -15.12
N TRP A 269 15.28 -7.63 -16.36
CA TRP A 269 15.21 -8.51 -17.54
C TRP A 269 16.58 -8.89 -18.10
N GLU A 270 17.59 -8.02 -17.94
CA GLU A 270 18.97 -8.32 -18.36
C GLU A 270 19.56 -9.50 -17.60
N THR A 271 19.33 -9.55 -16.28
CA THR A 271 19.79 -10.65 -15.43
C THR A 271 19.04 -11.97 -15.69
N SER A 272 17.79 -11.92 -16.12
CA SER A 272 17.00 -13.12 -16.43
C SER A 272 17.42 -13.78 -17.76
N SER A 273 17.86 -13.00 -18.74
CA SER A 273 18.34 -13.51 -20.04
C SER A 273 19.72 -14.18 -19.99
N SER A 274 20.43 -14.04 -18.88
CA SER A 274 21.80 -14.61 -18.73
C SER A 274 21.79 -16.05 -18.17
N PHE A 275 20.64 -16.61 -17.89
CA PHE A 275 20.45 -17.96 -17.33
C PHE A 275 19.74 -18.93 -18.28
N GLU A 276 19.43 -18.52 -19.52
CA GLU A 276 19.04 -19.40 -20.63
C GLU A 276 20.27 -19.75 -21.51
#